data_eb44bfb5cd95c8901ed59622a3bdadf7
#
_entry.id   eb44bfb5cd95c8901ed59622a3bdadf7
#
_cell.length_a   1.000
_cell.length_b   1.000
_cell.length_c   1.000
_cell.angle_alpha   90.00
_cell.angle_beta   90.00
_cell.angle_gamma   90.00
#
_symmetry.space_group_name_H-M   'P 1'
#
loop_
_entity.id
_entity.type
_entity.pdbx_description
1 polymer ?
#
loop_
_entity_poly.entity_id
_entity_poly.type
_entity_poly.pdbx_seq_one_letter_code
_entity_poly.pdbx_strand_id
1 'polypeptide(L)'
;FGKDGNNVPRLKRYLSNVKGVVAQTLWTYQEVGHNQDAKREIKKLFNGKDVFGTPKPERLISRILTLGSNENDLVLDFFMGSATTQAVAMKMHRRFIGIEQMDYINTVSVPRLQKVISGEQGGISKNVNWQGGGSFIYAELMEKNMGYLKDLQKATTLDELDSVYQRMKQGADYDFRVDLKKYENDSARKKLSFNEQKNLLLK
;
A
#
# COMPACT_ATOMS: atom_id res chain seq x y z
N PHE A 1 -15.63 56.23 0.19
CA PHE A 1 -14.93 54.96 -0.03
C PHE A 1 -15.79 54.06 -0.94
N GLY A 2 -15.29 53.70 -2.13
CA GLY A 2 -16.09 53.06 -3.18
C GLY A 2 -16.91 54.04 -4.01
N LYS A 3 -17.52 53.56 -5.14
CA LYS A 3 -18.30 54.39 -6.05
C LYS A 3 -19.44 55.17 -5.40
N ASP A 4 -20.03 54.61 -4.33
CA ASP A 4 -21.22 55.15 -3.66
C ASP A 4 -20.94 55.66 -2.24
N GLY A 5 -19.70 55.82 -1.84
CA GLY A 5 -19.29 56.35 -0.54
C GLY A 5 -19.57 55.45 0.68
N ASN A 6 -20.26 54.33 0.50
CA ASN A 6 -20.78 53.49 1.58
C ASN A 6 -19.87 52.34 2.02
N ASN A 7 -18.71 52.18 1.41
CA ASN A 7 -17.77 51.08 1.77
C ASN A 7 -16.98 51.41 3.02
N VAL A 8 -16.95 50.47 3.97
CA VAL A 8 -16.13 50.57 5.17
C VAL A 8 -14.63 50.48 4.77
N PRO A 9 -13.78 51.39 5.30
CA PRO A 9 -12.34 51.32 5.10
C PRO A 9 -11.77 49.96 5.52
N ARG A 10 -11.01 49.31 4.65
CA ARG A 10 -10.35 48.05 4.95
C ARG A 10 -8.83 48.23 4.91
N LEU A 11 -8.15 47.68 5.90
CA LEU A 11 -6.71 47.65 5.91
C LEU A 11 -6.18 46.75 4.79
N LYS A 12 -5.36 47.32 3.91
CA LYS A 12 -4.65 46.53 2.90
C LYS A 12 -3.61 45.64 3.57
N ARG A 13 -3.76 44.31 3.40
CA ARG A 13 -2.74 43.31 3.85
C ARG A 13 -2.11 42.68 2.64
N TYR A 14 -0.80 42.57 2.67
CA TYR A 14 -0.06 41.80 1.65
C TYR A 14 -0.14 40.30 1.97
N LEU A 15 -0.26 39.47 0.95
CA LEU A 15 -0.34 38.01 1.11
C LEU A 15 0.90 37.44 1.82
N SER A 16 2.07 38.04 1.59
CA SER A 16 3.32 37.71 2.29
C SER A 16 3.28 37.90 3.81
N ASN A 17 2.36 38.75 4.33
CA ASN A 17 2.22 39.03 5.74
C ASN A 17 1.10 38.21 6.41
N VAL A 18 0.45 37.30 5.68
CA VAL A 18 -0.65 36.48 6.18
C VAL A 18 -0.10 35.08 6.49
N LYS A 19 -0.24 34.64 7.73
CA LYS A 19 0.23 33.31 8.19
C LYS A 19 -0.58 32.13 7.64
N GLY A 20 -1.51 32.37 6.71
CA GLY A 20 -2.43 31.35 6.23
C GLY A 20 -3.70 31.23 7.09
N VAL A 21 -4.57 30.31 6.72
CA VAL A 21 -5.81 30.00 7.44
C VAL A 21 -5.64 28.64 8.11
N VAL A 22 -6.04 28.57 9.39
CA VAL A 22 -6.04 27.29 10.12
C VAL A 22 -6.95 26.30 9.41
N ALA A 23 -6.50 25.06 9.30
CA ALA A 23 -7.30 24.01 8.69
C ALA A 23 -8.58 23.77 9.49
N GLN A 24 -9.70 23.73 8.80
CA GLN A 24 -10.99 23.43 9.41
C GLN A 24 -11.07 21.95 9.80
N THR A 25 -11.79 21.64 10.85
CA THR A 25 -12.02 20.25 11.31
C THR A 25 -13.09 19.53 10.49
N LEU A 26 -13.99 20.27 9.83
CA LEU A 26 -15.00 19.73 8.93
C LEU A 26 -14.63 20.03 7.48
N TRP A 27 -14.55 19.00 6.66
CA TRP A 27 -14.31 19.08 5.22
C TRP A 27 -15.54 18.60 4.47
N THR A 28 -16.10 19.46 3.66
CA THR A 28 -17.30 19.14 2.89
C THR A 28 -16.93 18.34 1.63
N TYR A 29 -17.88 17.55 1.13
CA TYR A 29 -17.64 16.78 -0.11
C TYR A 29 -17.40 17.67 -1.34
N GLN A 30 -17.91 18.90 -1.33
CA GLN A 30 -17.66 19.89 -2.39
C GLN A 30 -16.16 20.23 -2.46
N GLU A 31 -15.49 20.28 -1.31
CA GLU A 31 -14.05 20.61 -1.23
C GLU A 31 -13.16 19.41 -1.54
N VAL A 32 -13.44 18.28 -0.92
CA VAL A 32 -12.53 17.12 -0.95
C VAL A 32 -13.02 15.96 -1.82
N GLY A 33 -14.22 16.03 -2.37
CA GLY A 33 -14.84 14.96 -3.14
C GLY A 33 -15.54 13.92 -2.26
N HIS A 34 -16.28 13.03 -2.90
CA HIS A 34 -16.98 11.92 -2.27
C HIS A 34 -16.73 10.60 -3.04
N ASN A 35 -17.28 9.51 -2.56
CA ASN A 35 -17.06 8.18 -3.15
C ASN A 35 -17.44 8.09 -4.64
N GLN A 36 -18.47 8.80 -5.07
CA GLN A 36 -18.87 8.82 -6.49
C GLN A 36 -17.85 9.55 -7.37
N ASP A 37 -17.23 10.63 -6.87
CA ASP A 37 -16.14 11.31 -7.57
C ASP A 37 -14.95 10.36 -7.73
N ALA A 38 -14.56 9.70 -6.64
CA ALA A 38 -13.49 8.72 -6.66
C ALA A 38 -13.75 7.56 -7.63
N LYS A 39 -15.00 7.07 -7.69
CA LYS A 39 -15.39 6.05 -8.67
C LYS A 39 -15.27 6.57 -10.10
N ARG A 40 -15.67 7.82 -10.36
CA ARG A 40 -15.51 8.43 -11.69
C ARG A 40 -14.02 8.59 -12.05
N GLU A 41 -13.19 9.01 -11.11
CA GLU A 41 -11.73 9.11 -11.29
C GLU A 41 -11.14 7.75 -11.72
N ILE A 42 -11.39 6.69 -10.93
CA ILE A 42 -10.82 5.37 -11.24
C ILE A 42 -11.40 4.75 -12.51
N LYS A 43 -12.70 4.87 -12.75
CA LYS A 43 -13.32 4.41 -14.02
C LYS A 43 -12.69 5.07 -15.24
N LYS A 44 -12.47 6.39 -15.19
CA LYS A 44 -11.81 7.12 -16.28
C LYS A 44 -10.41 6.61 -16.52
N LEU A 45 -9.66 6.35 -15.45
CA LEU A 45 -8.31 5.81 -15.51
C LEU A 45 -8.26 4.40 -16.13
N PHE A 46 -9.31 3.60 -15.94
CA PHE A 46 -9.43 2.23 -16.43
C PHE A 46 -10.42 2.09 -17.61
N ASN A 47 -10.50 3.11 -18.49
CA ASN A 47 -11.29 3.09 -19.72
C ASN A 47 -12.79 2.77 -19.48
N GLY A 48 -13.36 3.31 -18.43
CA GLY A 48 -14.77 3.15 -18.07
C GLY A 48 -15.08 1.90 -17.24
N LYS A 49 -14.11 1.02 -16.97
CA LYS A 49 -14.33 -0.21 -16.20
C LYS A 49 -14.50 0.10 -14.70
N ASP A 50 -15.43 -0.57 -14.06
CA ASP A 50 -15.62 -0.51 -12.59
C ASP A 50 -14.71 -1.55 -11.90
N VAL A 51 -13.45 -1.16 -11.66
CA VAL A 51 -12.41 -2.06 -11.18
C VAL A 51 -12.25 -2.08 -9.66
N PHE A 52 -12.86 -1.11 -8.94
CA PHE A 52 -12.73 -1.03 -7.48
C PHE A 52 -13.97 -0.41 -6.82
N GLY A 53 -14.47 -1.06 -5.75
CA GLY A 53 -15.75 -0.72 -5.13
C GLY A 53 -15.78 0.63 -4.41
N THR A 54 -14.78 0.92 -3.59
CA THR A 54 -14.77 2.06 -2.65
C THR A 54 -13.46 2.86 -2.68
N PRO A 55 -13.05 3.40 -3.84
CA PRO A 55 -11.86 4.24 -3.91
C PRO A 55 -12.05 5.53 -3.10
N LYS A 56 -10.95 6.18 -2.72
CA LYS A 56 -10.98 7.51 -2.12
C LYS A 56 -10.65 8.56 -3.17
N PRO A 57 -11.27 9.78 -3.09
CA PRO A 57 -10.95 10.87 -4.03
C PRO A 57 -9.51 11.36 -3.80
N GLU A 58 -8.80 11.64 -4.88
CA GLU A 58 -7.45 12.19 -4.78
C GLU A 58 -7.41 13.54 -4.07
N ARG A 59 -8.46 14.36 -4.21
CA ARG A 59 -8.58 15.66 -3.50
C ARG A 59 -8.56 15.51 -1.98
N LEU A 60 -9.22 14.48 -1.44
CA LEU A 60 -9.21 14.18 0.00
C LEU A 60 -7.80 13.86 0.47
N ILE A 61 -7.15 12.92 -0.21
CA ILE A 61 -5.80 12.48 0.15
C ILE A 61 -4.80 13.63 -0.02
N SER A 62 -4.93 14.44 -1.06
CA SER A 62 -4.10 15.63 -1.27
C SER A 62 -4.18 16.60 -0.09
N ARG A 63 -5.39 16.88 0.43
CA ARG A 63 -5.55 17.73 1.62
C ARG A 63 -4.89 17.10 2.86
N ILE A 64 -5.06 15.81 3.07
CA ILE A 64 -4.41 15.08 4.18
C ILE A 64 -2.88 15.22 4.08
N LEU A 65 -2.31 14.96 2.91
CA LEU A 65 -0.85 15.04 2.73
C LEU A 65 -0.31 16.47 2.82
N THR A 66 -1.08 17.47 2.38
CA THR A 66 -0.72 18.89 2.53
C THR A 66 -0.61 19.30 4.00
N LEU A 67 -1.47 18.76 4.85
CA LEU A 67 -1.49 19.10 6.28
C LEU A 67 -0.51 18.27 7.10
N GLY A 68 -0.28 17.02 6.70
CA GLY A 68 0.47 16.04 7.50
C GLY A 68 1.89 15.74 7.02
N SER A 69 2.33 16.30 5.89
CA SER A 69 3.63 15.98 5.32
C SER A 69 4.21 17.11 4.47
N ASN A 70 5.52 17.06 4.25
CA ASN A 70 6.26 17.93 3.32
C ASN A 70 6.72 17.14 2.10
N GLU A 71 7.25 17.82 1.09
CA GLU A 71 7.90 17.17 -0.04
C GLU A 71 9.05 16.27 0.46
N ASN A 72 9.23 15.13 -0.19
CA ASN A 72 10.18 14.07 0.13
C ASN A 72 9.94 13.31 1.45
N ASP A 73 8.92 13.65 2.24
CA ASP A 73 8.52 12.84 3.39
C ASP A 73 8.06 11.45 2.94
N LEU A 74 8.14 10.49 3.85
CA LEU A 74 7.69 9.12 3.64
C LEU A 74 6.26 8.94 4.15
N VAL A 75 5.36 8.57 3.26
CA VAL A 75 3.95 8.29 3.53
C VAL A 75 3.73 6.78 3.58
N LEU A 76 3.19 6.27 4.66
CA LEU A 76 2.81 4.87 4.80
C LEU A 76 1.28 4.74 4.74
N ASP A 77 0.80 3.85 3.86
CA ASP A 77 -0.60 3.41 3.83
C ASP A 77 -0.64 1.89 3.96
N PHE A 78 -1.10 1.43 5.11
CA PHE A 78 -1.11 0.01 5.46
C PHE A 78 -2.25 -0.78 4.81
N PHE A 79 -3.28 -0.09 4.29
CA PHE A 79 -4.43 -0.66 3.59
C PHE A 79 -4.65 0.09 2.27
N MET A 80 -3.65 0.02 1.37
CA MET A 80 -3.56 0.92 0.22
C MET A 80 -4.72 0.83 -0.78
N GLY A 81 -5.45 -0.27 -0.77
CA GLY A 81 -6.61 -0.45 -1.64
C GLY A 81 -6.29 -0.19 -3.10
N SER A 82 -7.01 0.75 -3.70
CA SER A 82 -6.78 1.15 -5.10
C SER A 82 -5.56 2.06 -5.31
N ALA A 83 -4.65 2.17 -4.35
CA ALA A 83 -3.43 3.00 -4.39
C ALA A 83 -3.69 4.51 -4.56
N THR A 84 -4.77 5.05 -3.99
CA THR A 84 -5.04 6.49 -4.09
C THR A 84 -3.99 7.30 -3.33
N THR A 85 -3.62 6.87 -2.12
CA THR A 85 -2.59 7.53 -1.30
C THR A 85 -1.25 7.57 -2.03
N GLN A 86 -0.82 6.46 -2.61
CA GLN A 86 0.45 6.34 -3.34
C GLN A 86 0.44 7.20 -4.61
N ALA A 87 -0.68 7.20 -5.35
CA ALA A 87 -0.85 8.04 -6.53
C ALA A 87 -0.70 9.54 -6.19
N VAL A 88 -1.37 9.99 -5.12
CA VAL A 88 -1.30 11.38 -4.66
C VAL A 88 0.09 11.72 -4.09
N ALA A 89 0.69 10.81 -3.31
CA ALA A 89 2.05 10.98 -2.79
C ALA A 89 3.04 11.20 -3.91
N MET A 90 3.01 10.38 -4.96
CA MET A 90 3.87 10.52 -6.15
C MET A 90 3.64 11.87 -6.85
N LYS A 91 2.38 12.25 -7.13
CA LYS A 91 2.03 13.52 -7.78
C LYS A 91 2.45 14.75 -6.97
N MET A 92 2.55 14.62 -5.65
CA MET A 92 2.95 15.68 -4.73
C MET A 92 4.41 15.57 -4.27
N HIS A 93 5.23 14.74 -4.91
CA HIS A 93 6.65 14.54 -4.60
C HIS A 93 6.92 14.04 -3.17
N ARG A 94 6.06 13.14 -2.66
CA ARG A 94 6.32 12.38 -1.44
C ARG A 94 6.76 10.97 -1.80
N ARG A 95 7.63 10.39 -0.97
CA ARG A 95 7.92 8.96 -1.03
C ARG A 95 6.77 8.19 -0.38
N PHE A 96 6.61 6.94 -0.72
CA PHE A 96 5.54 6.14 -0.13
C PHE A 96 5.93 4.67 0.09
N ILE A 97 5.23 4.06 1.05
CA ILE A 97 5.12 2.62 1.21
C ILE A 97 3.62 2.31 1.23
N GLY A 98 3.20 1.39 0.38
CA GLY A 98 1.82 0.89 0.36
C GLY A 98 1.82 -0.60 0.65
N ILE A 99 0.92 -1.05 1.52
CA ILE A 99 0.77 -2.46 1.86
C ILE A 99 -0.65 -2.88 1.51
N GLU A 100 -0.78 -4.01 0.82
CA GLU A 100 -2.06 -4.60 0.44
C GLU A 100 -1.93 -6.12 0.38
N GLN A 101 -2.92 -6.83 0.90
CA GLN A 101 -2.92 -8.29 0.92
C GLN A 101 -3.82 -8.92 -0.15
N MET A 102 -4.67 -8.12 -0.81
CA MET A 102 -5.69 -8.61 -1.73
C MET A 102 -5.17 -8.67 -3.16
N ASP A 103 -5.61 -9.67 -3.92
CA ASP A 103 -5.15 -9.94 -5.29
C ASP A 103 -5.34 -8.77 -6.28
N TYR A 104 -6.27 -7.85 -5.98
CA TYR A 104 -6.44 -6.68 -6.84
C TYR A 104 -5.23 -5.73 -6.87
N ILE A 105 -4.23 -5.94 -6.01
CA ILE A 105 -2.97 -5.18 -6.09
C ILE A 105 -2.37 -5.29 -7.50
N ASN A 106 -2.42 -6.46 -8.12
CA ASN A 106 -1.88 -6.71 -9.45
C ASN A 106 -2.75 -6.16 -10.59
N THR A 107 -4.06 -6.08 -10.38
CA THR A 107 -5.01 -5.69 -11.43
C THR A 107 -5.48 -4.25 -11.35
N VAL A 108 -5.34 -3.62 -10.18
CA VAL A 108 -5.81 -2.25 -9.92
C VAL A 108 -4.67 -1.35 -9.44
N SER A 109 -4.02 -1.71 -8.32
CA SER A 109 -3.12 -0.79 -7.61
C SER A 109 -1.83 -0.54 -8.39
N VAL A 110 -1.14 -1.59 -8.81
CA VAL A 110 0.07 -1.50 -9.63
C VAL A 110 -0.22 -0.85 -11.00
N PRO A 111 -1.25 -1.24 -11.76
CA PRO A 111 -1.60 -0.56 -13.01
C PRO A 111 -1.97 0.91 -12.83
N ARG A 112 -2.60 1.30 -11.71
CA ARG A 112 -2.85 2.72 -11.42
C ARG A 112 -1.54 3.49 -11.30
N LEU A 113 -0.58 2.99 -10.53
CA LEU A 113 0.71 3.66 -10.34
C LEU A 113 1.51 3.73 -11.64
N GLN A 114 1.45 2.70 -12.48
CA GLN A 114 2.06 2.74 -13.83
C GLN A 114 1.47 3.87 -14.69
N LYS A 115 0.14 4.07 -14.64
CA LYS A 115 -0.52 5.17 -15.34
C LYS A 115 -0.14 6.54 -14.78
N VAL A 116 0.02 6.64 -13.46
CA VAL A 116 0.53 7.87 -12.82
C VAL A 116 1.92 8.19 -13.33
N ILE A 117 2.84 7.23 -13.35
CA ILE A 117 4.19 7.39 -13.92
C ILE A 117 4.13 7.83 -15.39
N SER A 118 3.19 7.29 -16.15
CA SER A 118 2.98 7.66 -17.55
C SER A 118 2.34 9.05 -17.75
N GLY A 119 2.08 9.80 -16.68
CA GLY A 119 1.57 11.17 -16.75
C GLY A 119 0.06 11.28 -16.96
N GLU A 120 -0.73 10.34 -16.40
CA GLU A 120 -2.19 10.45 -16.47
C GLU A 120 -2.70 11.80 -15.90
N GLN A 121 -3.78 12.33 -16.48
CA GLN A 121 -4.28 13.70 -16.20
C GLN A 121 -5.60 13.72 -15.41
N GLY A 122 -5.89 12.67 -14.64
CA GLY A 122 -7.04 12.58 -13.73
C GLY A 122 -6.76 13.13 -12.32
N GLY A 123 -7.78 13.06 -11.47
CA GLY A 123 -7.65 13.46 -10.07
C GLY A 123 -7.05 14.86 -9.88
N ILE A 124 -5.95 14.94 -9.13
CA ILE A 124 -5.25 16.20 -8.83
C ILE A 124 -4.18 16.57 -9.86
N SER A 125 -3.92 15.75 -10.88
CA SER A 125 -2.79 15.92 -11.81
C SER A 125 -2.65 17.34 -12.34
N LYS A 126 -3.77 17.95 -12.79
CA LYS A 126 -3.76 19.32 -13.28
C LYS A 126 -3.47 20.35 -12.18
N ASN A 127 -3.94 20.12 -10.97
CA ASN A 127 -3.79 21.07 -9.87
C ASN A 127 -2.32 21.17 -9.40
N VAL A 128 -1.58 20.05 -9.51
CA VAL A 128 -0.16 19.96 -9.13
C VAL A 128 0.78 19.99 -10.33
N ASN A 129 0.25 20.23 -11.54
CA ASN A 129 0.99 20.25 -12.80
C ASN A 129 1.79 18.96 -13.06
N TRP A 130 1.19 17.81 -12.76
CA TRP A 130 1.82 16.50 -12.92
C TRP A 130 2.03 16.16 -14.40
N GLN A 131 3.25 15.79 -14.76
CA GLN A 131 3.60 15.43 -16.14
C GLN A 131 4.07 13.98 -16.27
N GLY A 132 4.01 13.23 -15.19
CA GLY A 132 4.53 11.86 -15.13
C GLY A 132 5.95 11.79 -14.55
N GLY A 133 6.50 10.61 -14.58
CA GLY A 133 7.84 10.31 -14.04
C GLY A 133 7.79 9.59 -12.67
N GLY A 134 8.98 9.36 -12.13
CA GLY A 134 9.14 8.59 -10.90
C GLY A 134 9.22 7.08 -11.14
N SER A 135 9.31 6.34 -10.05
CA SER A 135 9.35 4.87 -10.05
C SER A 135 8.83 4.34 -8.72
N PHE A 136 8.48 3.08 -8.69
CA PHE A 136 8.19 2.36 -7.46
C PHE A 136 8.71 0.92 -7.58
N ILE A 137 8.92 0.29 -6.44
CA ILE A 137 9.26 -1.14 -6.35
C ILE A 137 7.99 -1.87 -5.93
N TYR A 138 7.62 -2.89 -6.70
CA TYR A 138 6.61 -3.86 -6.31
C TYR A 138 7.33 -5.10 -5.76
N ALA A 139 6.95 -5.51 -4.56
CA ALA A 139 7.49 -6.70 -3.91
C ALA A 139 6.37 -7.52 -3.29
N GLU A 140 6.42 -8.82 -3.50
CA GLU A 140 5.56 -9.78 -2.81
C GLU A 140 6.36 -10.38 -1.66
N LEU A 141 5.78 -10.31 -0.45
CA LEU A 141 6.35 -11.01 0.69
C LEU A 141 6.05 -12.50 0.54
N MET A 142 7.10 -13.27 0.41
CA MET A 142 6.98 -14.72 0.48
C MET A 142 6.64 -15.12 1.92
N GLU A 143 5.66 -16.01 2.09
CA GLU A 143 5.39 -16.60 3.40
C GLU A 143 6.68 -17.17 3.97
N LYS A 144 6.97 -16.85 5.24
CA LYS A 144 8.24 -17.18 5.88
C LYS A 144 8.58 -18.68 5.77
N ASN A 145 7.56 -19.53 5.86
CA ASN A 145 7.74 -20.99 5.78
C ASN A 145 7.71 -21.53 4.35
N MET A 146 7.31 -20.74 3.35
CA MET A 146 7.14 -21.23 1.96
C MET A 146 8.47 -21.74 1.36
N GLY A 147 9.58 -21.12 1.70
CA GLY A 147 10.91 -21.58 1.28
C GLY A 147 11.20 -22.98 1.79
N TYR A 148 10.95 -23.22 3.07
CA TYR A 148 11.14 -24.54 3.69
C TYR A 148 10.20 -25.59 3.11
N LEU A 149 8.93 -25.26 2.88
CA LEU A 149 7.96 -26.16 2.28
C LEU A 149 8.38 -26.57 0.86
N LYS A 150 8.88 -25.64 0.04
CA LYS A 150 9.42 -25.94 -1.29
C LYS A 150 10.65 -26.83 -1.23
N ASP A 151 11.55 -26.59 -0.28
CA ASP A 151 12.75 -27.42 -0.10
C ASP A 151 12.39 -28.82 0.39
N LEU A 152 11.43 -28.96 1.34
CA LEU A 152 10.89 -30.25 1.75
C LEU A 152 10.25 -31.00 0.59
N GLN A 153 9.48 -30.32 -0.27
CA GLN A 153 8.87 -30.94 -1.44
C GLN A 153 9.90 -31.50 -2.43
N LYS A 154 11.04 -30.80 -2.59
CA LYS A 154 12.13 -31.20 -3.48
C LYS A 154 13.05 -32.26 -2.89
N ALA A 155 13.09 -32.40 -1.56
CA ALA A 155 13.96 -33.38 -0.90
C ALA A 155 13.66 -34.81 -1.36
N THR A 156 14.72 -35.57 -1.61
CA THR A 156 14.71 -36.96 -2.09
C THR A 156 15.38 -37.94 -1.14
N THR A 157 16.11 -37.42 -0.16
CA THR A 157 16.87 -38.21 0.84
C THR A 157 16.54 -37.77 2.27
N LEU A 158 16.81 -38.65 3.25
CA LEU A 158 16.65 -38.34 4.68
C LEU A 158 17.60 -37.22 5.13
N ASP A 159 18.81 -37.18 4.60
CA ASP A 159 19.80 -36.14 4.92
C ASP A 159 19.33 -34.75 4.44
N GLU A 160 18.71 -34.69 3.25
CA GLU A 160 18.09 -33.45 2.76
C GLU A 160 16.92 -33.02 3.65
N LEU A 161 16.04 -33.94 4.10
CA LEU A 161 14.97 -33.63 5.03
C LEU A 161 15.51 -33.10 6.36
N ASP A 162 16.54 -33.70 6.90
CA ASP A 162 17.16 -33.25 8.16
C ASP A 162 17.80 -31.88 7.99
N SER A 163 18.49 -31.63 6.90
CA SER A 163 19.07 -30.32 6.57
C SER A 163 18.00 -29.23 6.52
N VAL A 164 16.86 -29.48 5.90
CA VAL A 164 15.73 -28.52 5.87
C VAL A 164 15.17 -28.34 7.27
N TYR A 165 14.99 -29.43 8.02
CA TYR A 165 14.48 -29.36 9.40
C TYR A 165 15.37 -28.51 10.32
N GLN A 166 16.70 -28.65 10.24
CA GLN A 166 17.63 -27.84 11.05
C GLN A 166 17.51 -26.34 10.72
N ARG A 167 17.31 -25.99 9.46
CA ARG A 167 17.04 -24.58 9.06
C ARG A 167 15.68 -24.10 9.55
N MET A 168 14.65 -24.94 9.45
CA MET A 168 13.32 -24.63 9.97
C MET A 168 13.36 -24.37 11.47
N LYS A 169 14.06 -25.21 12.23
CA LYS A 169 14.22 -25.07 13.68
C LYS A 169 14.73 -23.69 14.11
N GLN A 170 15.59 -23.08 13.31
CA GLN A 170 16.20 -21.77 13.59
C GLN A 170 15.38 -20.59 13.08
N GLY A 171 14.61 -20.76 12.02
CA GLY A 171 14.03 -19.63 11.30
C GLY A 171 12.58 -19.73 10.90
N ALA A 172 11.90 -20.87 11.07
CA ALA A 172 10.49 -21.01 10.71
C ALA A 172 9.56 -20.40 11.76
N ASP A 173 8.40 -19.94 11.32
CA ASP A 173 7.29 -19.60 12.20
C ASP A 173 6.46 -20.86 12.47
N TYR A 174 6.45 -21.30 13.70
CA TYR A 174 5.67 -22.46 14.13
C TYR A 174 4.34 -22.05 14.73
N ASP A 175 3.32 -22.83 14.43
CA ASP A 175 2.06 -22.76 15.19
C ASP A 175 2.33 -23.08 16.67
N PHE A 176 1.66 -22.39 17.57
CA PHE A 176 1.83 -22.54 19.03
C PHE A 176 1.58 -23.98 19.54
N ARG A 177 0.92 -24.81 18.74
CA ARG A 177 0.65 -26.24 19.03
C ARG A 177 1.80 -27.16 18.67
N VAL A 178 2.82 -26.67 17.96
CA VAL A 178 3.97 -27.48 17.55
C VAL A 178 4.94 -27.62 18.71
N ASP A 179 5.15 -28.86 19.16
CA ASP A 179 6.15 -29.21 20.18
C ASP A 179 7.38 -29.85 19.52
N LEU A 180 8.39 -29.01 19.24
CA LEU A 180 9.65 -29.46 18.62
C LEU A 180 10.40 -30.46 19.50
N LYS A 181 10.34 -30.34 20.85
CA LYS A 181 11.00 -31.28 21.75
C LYS A 181 10.38 -32.67 21.67
N LYS A 182 9.05 -32.73 21.60
CA LYS A 182 8.33 -34.00 21.40
C LYS A 182 8.69 -34.61 20.06
N TYR A 183 8.73 -33.81 18.98
CA TYR A 183 9.14 -34.27 17.65
C TYR A 183 10.57 -34.83 17.63
N GLU A 184 11.54 -34.18 18.26
CA GLU A 184 12.94 -34.60 18.32
C GLU A 184 13.15 -35.89 19.14
N ASN A 185 12.42 -36.05 20.24
CA ASN A 185 12.52 -37.19 21.16
C ASN A 185 11.70 -38.40 20.74
N ASP A 186 10.88 -38.26 19.69
CA ASP A 186 10.07 -39.39 19.19
C ASP A 186 10.93 -40.42 18.44
N SER A 187 11.27 -41.49 19.15
CA SER A 187 12.03 -42.63 18.59
C SER A 187 11.25 -43.38 17.50
N ALA A 188 9.92 -43.34 17.52
CA ALA A 188 9.08 -43.98 16.52
C ALA A 188 9.23 -43.27 15.15
N ARG A 189 9.41 -41.95 15.14
CA ARG A 189 9.63 -41.16 13.93
C ARG A 189 10.84 -41.66 13.11
N LYS A 190 11.93 -42.00 13.79
CA LYS A 190 13.16 -42.47 13.13
C LYS A 190 13.01 -43.82 12.41
N LYS A 191 11.93 -44.57 12.72
CA LYS A 191 11.63 -45.85 12.07
C LYS A 191 10.66 -45.70 10.89
N LEU A 192 10.14 -44.49 10.66
CA LEU A 192 9.24 -44.22 9.56
C LEU A 192 9.97 -44.19 8.22
N SER A 193 9.27 -44.51 7.15
CA SER A 193 9.77 -44.37 5.79
C SER A 193 10.06 -42.90 5.45
N PHE A 194 10.86 -42.65 4.41
CA PHE A 194 11.17 -41.33 3.90
C PHE A 194 9.91 -40.50 3.66
N ASN A 195 8.89 -41.07 2.98
CA ASN A 195 7.67 -40.36 2.66
C ASN A 195 6.85 -40.01 3.92
N GLU A 196 6.81 -40.86 4.91
CA GLU A 196 6.13 -40.60 6.17
C GLU A 196 6.82 -39.50 6.97
N GLN A 197 8.16 -39.50 7.03
CA GLN A 197 8.93 -38.43 7.68
C GLN A 197 8.75 -37.10 6.95
N LYS A 198 8.77 -37.12 5.62
CA LYS A 198 8.51 -35.93 4.80
C LYS A 198 7.12 -35.36 5.06
N ASN A 199 6.09 -36.19 5.10
CA ASN A 199 4.73 -35.78 5.38
C ASN A 199 4.52 -35.22 6.80
N LEU A 200 5.30 -35.67 7.78
CA LEU A 200 5.29 -35.10 9.11
C LEU A 200 5.82 -33.68 9.16
N LEU A 201 6.83 -33.36 8.35
CA LEU A 201 7.41 -32.01 8.25
C LEU A 201 6.59 -31.05 7.39
N LEU A 202 5.72 -31.56 6.53
CA LEU A 202 4.83 -30.76 5.70
C LEU A 202 3.50 -30.37 6.40
N LYS A 203 3.19 -30.95 7.55
CA LYS A 203 2.00 -30.65 8.37
C LYS A 203 2.28 -29.58 9.41
#